data_177053b5cde06b2a1a21965ca9de7a1f
#
_entry.id   177053b5cde06b2a1a21965ca9de7a1f
#
_cell.length_a   1.000
_cell.length_b   1.000
_cell.length_c   1.000
_cell.angle_alpha   90.00
_cell.angle_beta   90.00
_cell.angle_gamma   90.00
#
_symmetry.space_group_name_H-M   'P 1'
#
loop_
_entity.id
_entity.type
_entity.pdbx_description
1 polymer ?
#
loop_
_entity_poly.entity_id
_entity_poly.type
_entity_poly.pdbx_seq_one_letter_code
_entity_poly.pdbx_strand_id
1 'polypeptide(L)'
;MEPRVKQQMSEPERKNMLRQGAKGRAVHDVGGLEFGPIDRSEHDLALWEKRTDAMLILLRDNKRRAVTVDAHRRMIESYGEQEYDRTTYYEKWIRAVRNLIVEQEIVTRAEIEAKMAEVRAMHAKAGRKAAKETIPW
;
A
#
# COMPACT_ATOMS: atom_id res chain seq x y z
N MET A 1 22.46 40.05 -2.77
CA MET A 1 22.33 38.72 -3.37
C MET A 1 21.38 37.93 -2.49
N GLU A 2 20.09 37.94 -2.85
CA GLU A 2 19.05 37.29 -2.06
C GLU A 2 19.22 35.75 -2.10
N PRO A 3 19.06 35.06 -0.98
CA PRO A 3 19.11 33.60 -0.98
C PRO A 3 17.92 33.06 -1.78
N ARG A 4 18.18 32.33 -2.86
CA ARG A 4 17.15 31.55 -3.56
C ARG A 4 16.41 30.70 -2.52
N VAL A 5 15.16 31.05 -2.27
CA VAL A 5 14.22 30.18 -1.56
C VAL A 5 14.17 28.88 -2.35
N LYS A 6 14.75 27.82 -1.80
CA LYS A 6 14.61 26.46 -2.34
C LYS A 6 13.12 26.14 -2.28
N GLN A 7 12.45 26.23 -3.43
CA GLN A 7 11.08 25.81 -3.58
C GLN A 7 11.01 24.36 -3.08
N GLN A 8 10.30 24.14 -1.98
CA GLN A 8 10.09 22.79 -1.44
C GLN A 8 9.21 22.06 -2.44
N MET A 9 9.83 21.15 -3.19
CA MET A 9 9.13 20.26 -4.10
C MET A 9 8.20 19.35 -3.28
N SER A 10 7.00 19.09 -3.79
CA SER A 10 6.10 18.10 -3.19
C SER A 10 6.76 16.72 -3.17
N GLU A 11 6.37 15.88 -2.23
CA GLU A 11 6.94 14.53 -2.11
C GLU A 11 6.77 13.68 -3.38
N PRO A 12 5.63 13.74 -4.12
CA PRO A 12 5.49 13.08 -5.41
C PRO A 12 6.45 13.60 -6.50
N GLU A 13 6.66 14.91 -6.57
CA GLU A 13 7.60 15.52 -7.53
C GLU A 13 9.05 15.11 -7.24
N ARG A 14 9.41 15.06 -5.96
CA ARG A 14 10.74 14.62 -5.51
C ARG A 14 10.97 13.14 -5.82
N LYS A 15 10.01 12.27 -5.57
CA LYS A 15 10.08 10.84 -5.92
C LYS A 15 10.23 10.64 -7.42
N ASN A 16 9.46 11.37 -8.22
CA ASN A 16 9.49 11.29 -9.68
C ASN A 16 10.85 11.73 -10.26
N MET A 17 11.42 12.82 -9.73
CA MET A 17 12.73 13.31 -10.15
C MET A 17 13.86 12.33 -9.79
N LEU A 18 13.79 11.71 -8.63
CA LEU A 18 14.80 10.74 -8.16
C LEU A 18 14.77 9.45 -8.98
N ARG A 19 13.60 9.02 -9.44
CA ARG A 19 13.43 7.83 -10.29
C ARG A 19 13.87 8.03 -11.73
N GLN A 20 13.77 9.24 -12.27
CA GLN A 20 14.26 9.54 -13.62
C GLN A 20 15.76 9.25 -13.80
N GLY A 21 16.54 9.29 -12.71
CA GLY A 21 17.94 8.89 -12.69
C GLY A 21 18.20 7.39 -12.51
N ALA A 22 17.16 6.59 -12.23
CA ALA A 22 17.27 5.19 -11.79
C ALA A 22 16.85 4.19 -12.89
N LYS A 23 17.17 4.44 -14.14
CA LYS A 23 16.87 3.54 -15.27
C LYS A 23 17.32 2.10 -14.97
N GLY A 24 16.39 1.15 -15.07
CA GLY A 24 16.65 -0.28 -14.87
C GLY A 24 16.49 -0.77 -13.43
N ARG A 25 16.13 0.09 -12.47
CA ARG A 25 15.80 -0.33 -11.10
C ARG A 25 14.31 -0.59 -10.94
N ALA A 26 13.97 -1.52 -10.06
CA ALA A 26 12.60 -1.70 -9.62
C ALA A 26 12.14 -0.48 -8.79
N VAL A 27 10.82 -0.26 -8.76
CA VAL A 27 10.21 0.91 -8.09
C VAL A 27 10.61 1.05 -6.63
N HIS A 28 10.78 -0.06 -5.94
CA HIS A 28 11.16 -0.13 -4.53
C HIS A 28 12.68 -0.07 -4.30
N ASP A 29 13.49 -0.21 -5.35
CA ASP A 29 14.94 -0.16 -5.25
C ASP A 29 15.44 1.28 -5.22
N VAL A 30 15.47 1.84 -4.02
CA VAL A 30 15.89 3.22 -3.75
C VAL A 30 17.27 3.28 -3.09
N GLY A 31 17.96 2.17 -2.95
CA GLY A 31 19.27 2.09 -2.29
C GLY A 31 20.30 2.99 -2.95
N GLY A 32 20.94 3.84 -2.16
CA GLY A 32 21.95 4.79 -2.64
C GLY A 32 21.40 6.03 -3.37
N LEU A 33 20.09 6.18 -3.45
CA LEU A 33 19.46 7.38 -3.99
C LEU A 33 19.20 8.44 -2.89
N GLU A 34 19.23 9.69 -3.27
CA GLU A 34 18.98 10.84 -2.38
C GLU A 34 17.48 11.00 -2.11
N PHE A 35 16.93 10.30 -1.13
CA PHE A 35 15.53 10.43 -0.71
C PHE A 35 15.31 11.47 0.40
N GLY A 36 16.36 12.15 0.83
CA GLY A 36 16.33 13.11 1.93
C GLY A 36 16.32 12.42 3.30
N PRO A 37 16.12 13.18 4.38
CA PRO A 37 16.12 12.64 5.73
C PRO A 37 14.93 11.70 5.94
N ILE A 38 15.14 10.69 6.78
CA ILE A 38 14.06 9.78 7.21
C ILE A 38 13.09 10.60 8.06
N ASP A 39 11.81 10.53 7.72
CA ASP A 39 10.74 11.06 8.56
C ASP A 39 10.64 10.20 9.83
N ARG A 40 10.85 10.85 10.99
CA ARG A 40 10.77 10.22 12.31
C ARG A 40 9.49 10.59 13.06
N SER A 41 8.56 11.27 12.40
CA SER A 41 7.28 11.58 13.02
C SER A 41 6.51 10.28 13.27
N GLU A 42 5.97 10.17 14.49
CA GLU A 42 5.02 9.12 14.82
C GLU A 42 3.61 9.59 14.46
N HIS A 43 2.80 8.70 13.94
CA HIS A 43 1.38 8.94 13.72
C HIS A 43 0.55 7.81 14.35
N ASP A 44 -0.58 8.16 14.90
CA ASP A 44 -1.52 7.17 15.42
C ASP A 44 -2.11 6.34 14.29
N LEU A 45 -1.98 5.02 14.40
CA LEU A 45 -2.56 4.09 13.46
C LEU A 45 -4.09 4.14 13.53
N ALA A 46 -4.72 4.30 12.39
CA ALA A 46 -6.16 4.16 12.24
C ALA A 46 -6.62 2.72 12.53
N LEU A 47 -7.86 2.53 12.90
CA LEU A 47 -8.38 1.20 13.25
C LEU A 47 -8.24 0.19 12.09
N TRP A 48 -8.42 0.62 10.83
CA TRP A 48 -8.26 -0.26 9.68
C TRP A 48 -6.80 -0.70 9.46
N GLU A 49 -5.83 0.15 9.78
CA GLU A 49 -4.39 -0.15 9.72
C GLU A 49 -4.03 -1.21 10.77
N LYS A 50 -4.50 -1.03 12.01
CA LYS A 50 -4.35 -2.01 13.08
C LYS A 50 -4.98 -3.37 12.73
N ARG A 51 -6.14 -3.36 12.06
CA ARG A 51 -6.79 -4.58 11.58
C ARG A 51 -6.00 -5.27 10.47
N THR A 52 -5.39 -4.50 9.57
CA THR A 52 -4.52 -5.03 8.51
C THR A 52 -3.32 -5.74 9.11
N ASP A 53 -2.67 -5.12 10.10
CA ASP A 53 -1.54 -5.70 10.80
C ASP A 53 -1.92 -7.01 11.53
N ALA A 54 -3.00 -6.99 12.31
CA ALA A 54 -3.51 -8.18 13.00
C ALA A 54 -3.88 -9.31 12.02
N MET A 55 -4.49 -9.00 10.89
CA MET A 55 -4.81 -9.97 9.85
C MET A 55 -3.57 -10.63 9.27
N LEU A 56 -2.52 -9.86 9.01
CA LEU A 56 -1.24 -10.39 8.55
C LEU A 56 -0.60 -11.34 9.55
N ILE A 57 -0.63 -11.01 10.84
CA ILE A 57 -0.12 -11.88 11.90
C ILE A 57 -0.88 -13.22 11.90
N LEU A 58 -2.21 -13.19 11.80
CA LEU A 58 -3.04 -14.40 11.78
C LEU A 58 -2.81 -15.25 10.52
N LEU A 59 -2.62 -14.62 9.35
CA LEU A 59 -2.35 -15.33 8.10
C LEU A 59 -0.94 -15.92 8.03
N ARG A 60 0.00 -15.39 8.81
CA ARG A 60 1.37 -15.89 8.94
C ARG A 60 1.52 -17.00 9.96
N ASP A 61 0.47 -17.32 10.72
CA ASP A 61 0.52 -18.36 11.75
C ASP A 61 1.15 -19.65 11.21
N ASN A 62 2.02 -20.24 12.02
CA ASN A 62 2.81 -21.43 11.66
C ASN A 62 1.98 -22.64 11.22
N LYS A 63 0.73 -22.73 11.65
CA LYS A 63 -0.19 -23.80 11.27
C LYS A 63 -0.82 -23.59 9.90
N ARG A 64 -1.12 -22.34 9.54
CA ARG A 64 -1.84 -22.00 8.29
C ARG A 64 -0.92 -21.62 7.17
N ARG A 65 0.12 -20.85 7.45
CA ARG A 65 1.10 -20.32 6.47
C ARG A 65 0.46 -19.78 5.18
N ALA A 66 -0.72 -19.20 5.30
CA ALA A 66 -1.46 -18.69 4.15
C ALA A 66 -0.71 -17.53 3.47
N VAL A 67 0.04 -16.75 4.24
CA VAL A 67 0.86 -15.66 3.73
C VAL A 67 2.22 -15.70 4.41
N THR A 68 3.30 -15.81 3.64
CA THR A 68 4.67 -15.67 4.17
C THR A 68 5.13 -14.21 4.05
N VAL A 69 6.17 -13.84 4.82
CA VAL A 69 6.78 -12.51 4.72
C VAL A 69 7.30 -12.25 3.32
N ASP A 70 7.97 -13.24 2.74
CA ASP A 70 8.57 -13.12 1.40
C ASP A 70 7.53 -12.99 0.31
N ALA A 71 6.45 -13.77 0.36
CA ALA A 71 5.34 -13.66 -0.58
C ALA A 71 4.67 -12.28 -0.48
N HIS A 72 4.48 -11.76 0.73
CA HIS A 72 3.92 -10.44 0.96
C HIS A 72 4.80 -9.32 0.39
N ARG A 73 6.11 -9.38 0.60
CA ARG A 73 7.08 -8.46 0.01
C ARG A 73 7.09 -8.54 -1.51
N ARG A 74 7.21 -9.75 -2.06
CA ARG A 74 7.16 -10.00 -3.51
C ARG A 74 5.92 -9.35 -4.15
N MET A 75 4.77 -9.50 -3.52
CA MET A 75 3.53 -8.93 -4.02
C MET A 75 3.58 -7.39 -4.05
N ILE A 76 4.11 -6.74 -3.00
CA ILE A 76 4.28 -5.28 -2.97
C ILE A 76 5.30 -4.82 -4.01
N GLU A 77 6.41 -5.54 -4.16
CA GLU A 77 7.48 -5.24 -5.11
C GLU A 77 7.04 -5.39 -6.57
N SER A 78 5.98 -6.17 -6.82
CA SER A 78 5.40 -6.35 -8.16
C SER A 78 4.50 -5.20 -8.62
N TYR A 79 4.19 -4.24 -7.74
CA TYR A 79 3.33 -3.11 -8.13
C TYR A 79 4.03 -2.23 -9.15
N GLY A 80 3.27 -1.74 -10.12
CA GLY A 80 3.74 -0.70 -11.04
C GLY A 80 4.05 0.60 -10.30
N GLU A 81 4.87 1.45 -10.91
CA GLU A 81 5.34 2.70 -10.32
C GLU A 81 4.20 3.60 -9.82
N GLN A 82 3.19 3.81 -10.64
CA GLN A 82 2.04 4.63 -10.27
C GLN A 82 1.29 4.08 -9.06
N GLU A 83 1.09 2.77 -9.02
CA GLU A 83 0.40 2.10 -7.92
C GLU A 83 1.23 2.15 -6.63
N TYR A 84 2.53 1.93 -6.75
CA TYR A 84 3.44 1.96 -5.62
C TYR A 84 3.50 3.36 -4.97
N ASP A 85 3.52 4.42 -5.77
CA ASP A 85 3.61 5.79 -5.27
C ASP A 85 2.31 6.33 -4.72
N ARG A 86 1.19 5.92 -5.32
CA ARG A 86 -0.14 6.39 -4.98
C ARG A 86 -0.69 5.81 -3.69
N THR A 87 -0.19 4.66 -3.28
CA THR A 87 -0.67 3.93 -2.11
C THR A 87 0.18 4.21 -0.87
N THR A 88 -0.49 4.36 0.27
CA THR A 88 0.15 4.46 1.58
C THR A 88 0.75 3.12 2.00
N TYR A 89 1.48 3.10 3.10
CA TYR A 89 2.11 1.89 3.62
C TYR A 89 1.11 0.74 3.85
N TYR A 90 0.05 0.98 4.61
CA TYR A 90 -0.96 -0.04 4.90
C TYR A 90 -1.90 -0.33 3.73
N GLU A 91 -2.11 0.61 2.82
CA GLU A 91 -2.80 0.34 1.56
C GLU A 91 -2.03 -0.66 0.69
N LYS A 92 -0.69 -0.54 0.61
CA LYS A 92 0.15 -1.56 -0.03
C LYS A 92 0.00 -2.92 0.64
N TRP A 93 -0.04 -2.94 1.95
CA TRP A 93 -0.13 -4.17 2.74
C TRP A 93 -1.46 -4.89 2.53
N ILE A 94 -2.58 -4.20 2.69
CA ILE A 94 -3.90 -4.83 2.53
C ILE A 94 -4.14 -5.28 1.09
N ARG A 95 -3.64 -4.53 0.10
CA ARG A 95 -3.67 -4.93 -1.31
C ARG A 95 -2.87 -6.22 -1.52
N ALA A 96 -1.68 -6.32 -0.96
CA ALA A 96 -0.86 -7.52 -1.07
C ALA A 96 -1.54 -8.73 -0.42
N VAL A 97 -2.14 -8.58 0.76
CA VAL A 97 -2.94 -9.63 1.40
C VAL A 97 -4.08 -10.07 0.48
N ARG A 98 -4.87 -9.12 -0.03
CA ARG A 98 -5.97 -9.40 -0.94
C ARG A 98 -5.52 -10.24 -2.15
N ASN A 99 -4.45 -9.82 -2.81
CA ASN A 99 -3.96 -10.49 -4.00
C ASN A 99 -3.41 -11.89 -3.69
N LEU A 100 -2.71 -12.04 -2.54
CA LEU A 100 -2.15 -13.33 -2.13
C LEU A 100 -3.21 -14.36 -1.76
N ILE A 101 -4.27 -13.96 -1.04
CA ILE A 101 -5.34 -14.90 -0.68
C ILE A 101 -6.15 -15.34 -1.90
N VAL A 102 -6.21 -14.52 -2.95
CA VAL A 102 -6.77 -14.90 -4.25
C VAL A 102 -5.80 -15.80 -5.03
N GLU A 103 -4.50 -15.46 -5.08
CA GLU A 103 -3.46 -16.29 -5.71
C GLU A 103 -3.42 -17.71 -5.12
N GLN A 104 -3.68 -17.84 -3.83
CA GLN A 104 -3.72 -19.12 -3.12
C GLN A 104 -5.10 -19.79 -3.09
N GLU A 105 -6.05 -19.28 -3.83
CA GLU A 105 -7.40 -19.83 -3.94
C GLU A 105 -8.16 -19.96 -2.59
N ILE A 106 -7.76 -19.15 -1.58
CA ILE A 106 -8.46 -19.10 -0.29
C ILE A 106 -9.82 -18.44 -0.44
N VAL A 107 -9.89 -17.38 -1.24
CA VAL A 107 -11.11 -16.70 -1.66
C VAL A 107 -10.97 -16.28 -3.13
N THR A 108 -12.09 -16.18 -3.81
CA THR A 108 -12.11 -15.70 -5.19
C THR A 108 -12.22 -14.18 -5.25
N ARG A 109 -11.77 -13.59 -6.35
CA ARG A 109 -11.97 -12.17 -6.63
C ARG A 109 -13.45 -11.79 -6.58
N ALA A 110 -14.33 -12.62 -7.16
CA ALA A 110 -15.77 -12.38 -7.19
C ALA A 110 -16.38 -12.31 -5.78
N GLU A 111 -15.96 -13.19 -4.86
CA GLU A 111 -16.41 -13.15 -3.46
C GLU A 111 -15.99 -11.84 -2.77
N ILE A 112 -14.76 -11.39 -2.97
CA ILE A 112 -14.28 -10.13 -2.41
C ILE A 112 -15.09 -8.95 -2.98
N GLU A 113 -15.28 -8.89 -4.29
CA GLU A 113 -16.03 -7.81 -4.96
C GLU A 113 -17.50 -7.77 -4.51
N ALA A 114 -18.15 -8.93 -4.39
CA ALA A 114 -19.51 -9.02 -3.86
C ALA A 114 -19.60 -8.53 -2.42
N LYS A 115 -18.67 -8.93 -1.56
CA LYS A 115 -18.65 -8.49 -0.16
C LYS A 115 -18.33 -7.00 -0.03
N MET A 116 -17.47 -6.48 -0.87
CA MET A 116 -17.19 -5.04 -0.92
C MET A 116 -18.43 -4.23 -1.32
N ALA A 117 -19.21 -4.70 -2.28
CA ALA A 117 -20.47 -4.05 -2.67
C ALA A 117 -21.50 -4.05 -1.52
N GLU A 118 -21.65 -5.20 -0.84
CA GLU A 118 -22.51 -5.32 0.35
C GLU A 118 -22.12 -4.33 1.46
N VAL A 119 -20.83 -4.27 1.80
CA VAL A 119 -20.33 -3.37 2.85
C VAL A 119 -20.54 -1.90 2.46
N ARG A 120 -20.33 -1.53 1.19
CA ARG A 120 -20.60 -0.18 0.71
C ARG A 120 -22.09 0.19 0.85
N ALA A 121 -22.98 -0.71 0.47
CA ALA A 121 -24.41 -0.49 0.60
C ALA A 121 -24.84 -0.31 2.07
N MET A 122 -24.25 -1.11 2.97
CA MET A 122 -24.49 -0.99 4.41
C MET A 122 -23.99 0.36 4.96
N HIS A 123 -22.80 0.83 4.53
CA HIS A 123 -22.28 2.13 4.94
C HIS A 123 -23.12 3.29 4.41
N ALA A 124 -23.58 3.21 3.16
CA ALA A 124 -24.47 4.21 2.56
C ALA A 124 -25.79 4.33 3.34
N LYS A 125 -26.43 3.20 3.71
CA LYS A 125 -27.62 3.18 4.54
C LYS A 125 -27.41 3.81 5.93
N ALA A 126 -26.20 3.66 6.48
CA ALA A 126 -25.82 4.26 7.77
C ALA A 126 -25.39 5.74 7.67
N GLY A 127 -25.50 6.38 6.50
CA GLY A 127 -25.07 7.76 6.27
C GLY A 127 -23.56 7.99 6.39
N ARG A 128 -22.76 6.92 6.32
CA ARG A 128 -21.30 7.01 6.39
C ARG A 128 -20.74 7.36 5.01
N LYS A 129 -19.75 8.26 4.97
CA LYS A 129 -19.04 8.54 3.71
C LYS A 129 -18.46 7.24 3.14
N ALA A 130 -18.67 7.04 1.83
CA ALA A 130 -17.97 5.98 1.12
C ALA A 130 -16.46 6.14 1.32
N ALA A 131 -15.77 5.04 1.49
CA ALA A 131 -14.30 5.04 1.43
C ALA A 131 -13.85 5.65 0.09
N LYS A 132 -12.70 6.31 0.09
CA LYS A 132 -12.02 6.72 -1.15
C LYS A 132 -11.99 5.55 -2.14
N GLU A 133 -11.73 5.88 -3.41
CA GLU A 133 -11.67 4.93 -4.51
C GLU A 133 -11.04 3.58 -4.13
N THR A 134 -11.61 2.53 -4.67
CA THR A 134 -11.09 1.17 -4.49
C THR A 134 -9.67 1.09 -5.03
N ILE A 135 -8.76 0.56 -4.25
CA ILE A 135 -7.42 0.23 -4.73
C ILE A 135 -7.57 -0.79 -5.87
N PRO A 136 -7.03 -0.52 -7.08
CA PRO A 136 -7.12 -1.45 -8.21
C PRO A 136 -6.56 -2.83 -7.87
N TRP A 137 -6.99 -3.82 -8.63
CA TRP A 137 -6.44 -5.19 -8.51
C TRP A 137 -5.00 -5.25 -8.99
#